data_c459a7801e9c7200c92543c703697bb6
#
_entry.id   c459a7801e9c7200c92543c703697bb6
#
_cell.length_a   1.000
_cell.length_b   1.000
_cell.length_c   1.000
_cell.angle_alpha   90.00
_cell.angle_beta   90.00
_cell.angle_gamma   90.00
#
_symmetry.space_group_name_H-M   'P 1'
#
loop_
_entity.id
_entity.type
_entity.pdbx_description
1 polymer ?
#
loop_
_entity_poly.entity_id
_entity_poly.type
_entity_poly.pdbx_seq_one_letter_code
_entity_poly.pdbx_strand_id
1 'polypeptide(L)'
;MSTRAFKNAALCLAPILTIGTLISASALAADPLGSLVGSTALGKQLKEDYGVKVYGWAQAGLIYNNNSTDDVSKQAFFNTDEGFNLNQFALGIQRSPASNVQGRIGPFPGPMPQEADWGFNVTTVYGKDARYFKTYGWDEDLGVNRDNKPEDEAFTIAQAYLEFYFPVLGGSDLMLGIFHTPLENEIGFALPSPAPTDFYSHTYSFMHGPAKHAGALYSFKLPSAPGESMLGFEVGVVQGWNNLQSENHDPHVIANVRWRSADFGTWVDWENIYGNGGGDSFANCACGSPMPAGTEDDTAQRYETYLTISHQLDPANRIAVETSYGKQKNGALAGFANKTDATWYGANFNFHHKLSENLSWNSRAEWFYTDAPVHVVMANIDSRTGIPDPSWGSFYAVTTNLSWLPIPNLRLRPEARYDIHSGPGRDAFGDGSRDAQLVLSFDATVFF
;
A
#
# COMPACT_ATOMS: atom_id res chain seq x y z
N MET A 1 58.49 1.60 9.25
CA MET A 1 57.38 2.54 9.33
C MET A 1 56.36 2.08 8.27
N SER A 2 55.33 1.64 8.47
CA SER A 2 54.38 1.12 9.47
C SER A 2 53.19 0.64 8.66
N THR A 3 53.03 -0.65 8.53
CA THR A 3 51.97 -1.37 7.83
C THR A 3 50.77 -1.57 8.79
N ARG A 4 50.18 -0.49 9.30
CA ARG A 4 49.04 -0.59 10.27
C ARG A 4 47.77 0.14 9.88
N ALA A 5 47.66 0.71 8.68
CA ALA A 5 46.52 1.53 8.28
C ALA A 5 45.42 0.82 7.44
N PHE A 6 45.61 -0.46 7.08
CA PHE A 6 44.66 -1.13 6.17
C PHE A 6 43.79 -2.24 6.81
N LYS A 7 43.82 -2.43 8.13
CA LYS A 7 43.01 -3.48 8.79
C LYS A 7 41.70 -3.01 9.37
N ASN A 8 41.40 -1.72 9.46
CA ASN A 8 40.16 -1.23 10.10
C ASN A 8 39.08 -0.81 9.11
N ALA A 9 39.33 -0.83 7.81
CA ALA A 9 38.27 -0.50 6.82
C ALA A 9 37.39 -1.69 6.42
N ALA A 10 37.81 -2.93 6.77
CA ALA A 10 37.06 -4.13 6.38
C ALA A 10 35.98 -4.58 7.37
N LEU A 11 35.90 -3.97 8.57
CA LEU A 11 34.92 -4.36 9.60
C LEU A 11 33.65 -3.49 9.62
N CYS A 12 33.62 -2.36 8.91
CA CYS A 12 32.42 -1.51 8.85
C CYS A 12 31.48 -1.81 7.68
N LEU A 13 31.88 -2.70 6.74
CA LEU A 13 31.04 -3.06 5.58
C LEU A 13 30.22 -4.35 5.79
N ALA A 14 30.47 -5.11 6.84
CA ALA A 14 29.76 -6.36 7.10
C ALA A 14 28.27 -6.19 7.52
N PRO A 15 27.86 -5.15 8.27
CA PRO A 15 26.46 -4.99 8.63
C PRO A 15 25.57 -4.48 7.48
N ILE A 16 26.13 -3.83 6.47
CA ILE A 16 25.33 -3.27 5.35
C ILE A 16 24.90 -4.36 4.36
N LEU A 17 25.70 -5.43 4.23
CA LEU A 17 25.33 -6.56 3.35
C LEU A 17 24.28 -7.50 3.98
N THR A 18 24.15 -7.52 5.30
CA THR A 18 23.17 -8.37 6.00
C THR A 18 21.79 -7.72 6.09
N ILE A 19 21.68 -6.39 6.01
CA ILE A 19 20.40 -5.67 6.00
C ILE A 19 19.66 -5.92 4.67
N GLY A 20 20.37 -6.09 3.55
CA GLY A 20 19.79 -6.41 2.25
C GLY A 20 19.06 -7.76 2.16
N THR A 21 19.25 -8.66 3.12
CA THR A 21 18.59 -9.99 3.11
C THR A 21 17.32 -10.08 3.95
N LEU A 22 17.02 -9.05 4.76
CA LEU A 22 15.84 -9.03 5.64
C LEU A 22 14.63 -8.27 5.04
N ILE A 23 14.88 -7.48 4.01
CA ILE A 23 13.82 -6.88 3.23
C ILE A 23 13.28 -7.96 2.28
N SER A 24 11.96 -8.14 2.19
CA SER A 24 11.32 -9.15 1.33
C SER A 24 12.01 -9.32 -0.03
N ALA A 25 11.94 -10.48 -0.65
CA ALA A 25 12.48 -10.72 -2.00
C ALA A 25 12.00 -9.64 -3.01
N SER A 26 10.82 -9.04 -2.79
CA SER A 26 10.32 -7.88 -3.53
C SER A 26 11.11 -6.59 -3.29
N ALA A 27 11.67 -6.38 -2.12
CA ALA A 27 12.49 -5.18 -1.86
C ALA A 27 13.96 -5.34 -2.33
N LEU A 28 14.47 -6.57 -2.36
CA LEU A 28 15.76 -6.88 -3.00
C LEU A 28 15.65 -6.90 -4.54
N ALA A 29 14.48 -7.28 -5.06
CA ALA A 29 14.15 -7.13 -6.48
C ALA A 29 13.99 -5.66 -6.89
N ALA A 30 13.83 -4.74 -5.93
CA ALA A 30 13.63 -3.31 -6.22
C ALA A 30 14.88 -2.55 -6.65
N ASP A 31 16.05 -3.16 -6.67
CA ASP A 31 17.25 -2.52 -7.28
C ASP A 31 17.75 -3.15 -8.59
N PRO A 32 17.12 -4.14 -9.20
CA PRO A 32 17.42 -4.50 -10.59
C PRO A 32 17.05 -3.39 -11.57
N LEU A 33 16.18 -2.47 -11.14
CA LEU A 33 15.67 -1.36 -11.95
C LEU A 33 16.69 -0.26 -12.22
N GLY A 34 17.73 -0.17 -11.44
CA GLY A 34 18.89 0.63 -11.80
C GLY A 34 19.53 0.16 -13.10
N SER A 35 19.07 -0.98 -13.69
CA SER A 35 19.79 -1.61 -14.78
C SER A 35 19.38 -1.12 -16.17
N LEU A 36 18.13 -0.79 -16.47
CA LEU A 36 17.78 -0.32 -17.82
C LEU A 36 18.02 1.18 -17.98
N VAL A 37 17.40 2.02 -17.14
CA VAL A 37 17.63 3.47 -17.21
C VAL A 37 18.92 3.84 -16.48
N GLY A 38 19.21 3.23 -15.33
CA GLY A 38 20.44 3.45 -14.56
C GLY A 38 21.72 2.99 -15.24
N SER A 39 21.65 2.06 -16.22
CA SER A 39 22.80 1.65 -17.03
C SER A 39 23.09 2.63 -18.16
N THR A 40 22.18 3.52 -18.52
CA THR A 40 22.41 4.58 -19.51
C THR A 40 23.42 5.61 -18.97
N ALA A 41 24.09 6.32 -19.86
CA ALA A 41 25.02 7.40 -19.47
C ALA A 41 24.29 8.47 -18.62
N LEU A 42 23.06 8.83 -19.01
CA LEU A 42 22.23 9.78 -18.27
C LEU A 42 21.83 9.26 -16.88
N GLY A 43 21.39 8.00 -16.78
CA GLY A 43 21.00 7.41 -15.50
C GLY A 43 22.16 7.30 -14.52
N LYS A 44 23.37 6.95 -15.01
CA LYS A 44 24.59 6.96 -14.21
C LYS A 44 24.93 8.37 -13.72
N GLN A 45 24.92 9.33 -14.61
CA GLN A 45 25.20 10.73 -14.27
C GLN A 45 24.19 11.27 -13.23
N LEU A 46 22.89 11.03 -13.41
CA LEU A 46 21.86 11.45 -12.44
C LEU A 46 22.10 10.83 -11.07
N LYS A 47 22.47 9.55 -11.01
CA LYS A 47 22.76 8.85 -9.75
C LYS A 47 24.07 9.31 -9.10
N GLU A 48 25.14 9.44 -9.88
CA GLU A 48 26.47 9.77 -9.37
C GLU A 48 26.59 11.25 -8.97
N ASP A 49 26.07 12.17 -9.79
CA ASP A 49 26.21 13.61 -9.57
C ASP A 49 25.15 14.18 -8.63
N TYR A 50 23.93 13.61 -8.64
CA TYR A 50 22.78 14.20 -7.93
C TYR A 50 22.08 13.24 -6.96
N GLY A 51 22.46 11.97 -6.91
CA GLY A 51 21.78 10.96 -6.10
C GLY A 51 20.38 10.62 -6.59
N VAL A 52 20.04 11.01 -7.84
CA VAL A 52 18.70 10.84 -8.40
C VAL A 52 18.60 9.49 -9.10
N LYS A 53 17.56 8.72 -8.76
CA LYS A 53 17.20 7.46 -9.41
C LYS A 53 15.95 7.65 -10.27
N VAL A 54 15.96 7.07 -11.46
CA VAL A 54 14.76 6.86 -12.27
C VAL A 54 14.40 5.38 -12.22
N TYR A 55 13.16 5.06 -11.99
CA TYR A 55 12.68 3.70 -11.84
C TYR A 55 11.28 3.54 -12.41
N GLY A 56 10.86 2.31 -12.64
CA GLY A 56 9.52 2.02 -13.08
C GLY A 56 9.22 0.53 -13.09
N TRP A 57 7.98 0.20 -13.38
CA TRP A 57 7.53 -1.16 -13.60
C TRP A 57 6.35 -1.19 -14.56
N ALA A 58 6.18 -2.33 -15.22
CA ALA A 58 4.99 -2.65 -15.99
C ALA A 58 4.43 -3.98 -15.46
N GLN A 59 3.18 -3.97 -15.01
CA GLN A 59 2.46 -5.15 -14.51
C GLN A 59 1.22 -5.38 -15.38
N ALA A 60 1.10 -6.60 -15.86
CA ALA A 60 -0.11 -7.07 -16.56
C ALA A 60 -0.47 -8.46 -16.05
N GLY A 61 -1.76 -8.76 -16.03
CA GLY A 61 -2.26 -10.02 -15.49
C GLY A 61 -3.43 -10.60 -16.27
N LEU A 62 -3.72 -11.85 -15.96
CA LEU A 62 -4.90 -12.60 -16.38
C LEU A 62 -5.68 -12.99 -15.14
N ILE A 63 -6.99 -12.80 -15.17
CA ILE A 63 -7.89 -13.16 -14.07
C ILE A 63 -9.00 -14.04 -14.62
N TYR A 64 -9.30 -15.11 -13.89
CA TYR A 64 -10.45 -15.98 -14.09
C TYR A 64 -11.22 -16.11 -12.78
N ASN A 65 -12.54 -15.90 -12.84
CA ASN A 65 -13.46 -16.10 -11.73
C ASN A 65 -14.44 -17.23 -12.06
N ASN A 66 -14.61 -18.19 -11.16
CA ASN A 66 -15.51 -19.32 -11.37
C ASN A 66 -17.00 -18.94 -11.41
N ASN A 67 -17.37 -17.75 -11.01
CA ASN A 67 -18.75 -17.28 -11.03
C ASN A 67 -19.20 -16.74 -12.38
N SER A 68 -18.27 -16.53 -13.31
CA SER A 68 -18.51 -16.26 -14.74
C SER A 68 -19.68 -15.30 -15.01
N THR A 69 -19.69 -14.17 -14.34
CA THR A 69 -20.60 -13.07 -14.62
C THR A 69 -19.79 -11.96 -15.27
N ASP A 70 -20.40 -11.18 -16.15
CA ASP A 70 -19.75 -9.99 -16.76
C ASP A 70 -19.36 -8.93 -15.71
N ASP A 71 -19.71 -9.17 -14.45
CA ASP A 71 -19.36 -8.33 -13.34
C ASP A 71 -18.08 -8.81 -12.63
N VAL A 72 -17.27 -7.87 -12.37
CA VAL A 72 -15.98 -7.87 -11.70
C VAL A 72 -15.91 -8.83 -10.52
N SER A 73 -14.80 -9.55 -10.41
CA SER A 73 -14.42 -10.23 -9.17
C SER A 73 -14.20 -9.19 -8.08
N LYS A 74 -15.25 -8.95 -7.34
CA LYS A 74 -15.30 -7.89 -6.36
C LYS A 74 -14.19 -8.03 -5.33
N GLN A 75 -13.48 -6.95 -5.10
CA GLN A 75 -12.73 -6.66 -3.88
C GLN A 75 -11.37 -7.32 -3.70
N ALA A 76 -11.07 -8.39 -4.37
CA ALA A 76 -9.77 -9.03 -4.27
C ALA A 76 -8.69 -8.34 -5.13
N PHE A 77 -9.13 -7.70 -6.18
CA PHE A 77 -8.29 -7.02 -7.14
C PHE A 77 -8.86 -5.63 -7.33
N PHE A 78 -8.06 -4.65 -7.51
CA PHE A 78 -8.51 -3.30 -7.83
C PHE A 78 -9.52 -3.31 -8.99
N ASN A 79 -10.74 -3.77 -8.74
CA ASN A 79 -11.87 -3.75 -9.67
C ASN A 79 -11.50 -4.12 -11.12
N THR A 80 -10.70 -5.15 -11.28
CA THR A 80 -10.25 -5.61 -12.60
C THR A 80 -11.18 -6.66 -13.14
N ASP A 81 -11.43 -6.61 -14.45
CA ASP A 81 -12.28 -7.56 -15.13
C ASP A 81 -11.61 -8.91 -15.29
N GLU A 82 -12.41 -9.94 -15.56
CA GLU A 82 -11.90 -11.19 -16.07
C GLU A 82 -11.12 -10.97 -17.39
N GLY A 83 -10.15 -11.84 -17.63
CA GLY A 83 -9.30 -11.80 -18.80
C GLY A 83 -8.01 -11.01 -18.60
N PHE A 84 -7.52 -10.38 -19.65
CA PHE A 84 -6.26 -9.65 -19.63
C PHE A 84 -6.43 -8.24 -19.13
N ASN A 85 -5.57 -7.85 -18.19
CA ASN A 85 -5.55 -6.52 -17.57
C ASN A 85 -4.15 -5.92 -17.63
N LEU A 86 -4.04 -4.68 -18.10
CA LEU A 86 -2.88 -3.82 -17.84
C LEU A 86 -3.11 -3.15 -16.47
N ASN A 87 -2.50 -3.72 -15.43
CA ASN A 87 -2.69 -3.23 -14.08
C ASN A 87 -1.96 -1.91 -13.85
N GLN A 88 -0.64 -1.90 -14.07
CA GLN A 88 0.19 -0.74 -13.77
C GLN A 88 1.30 -0.58 -14.81
N PHE A 89 1.44 0.59 -15.35
CA PHE A 89 2.67 1.09 -15.96
C PHE A 89 3.10 2.31 -15.15
N ALA A 90 4.16 2.14 -14.37
CA ALA A 90 4.63 3.16 -13.45
C ALA A 90 5.99 3.72 -13.88
N LEU A 91 6.15 5.02 -13.66
CA LEU A 91 7.41 5.72 -13.86
C LEU A 91 7.64 6.67 -12.69
N GLY A 92 8.81 6.57 -12.08
CA GLY A 92 9.20 7.37 -10.93
C GLY A 92 10.57 8.01 -11.06
N ILE A 93 10.73 9.12 -10.39
CA ILE A 93 12.01 9.80 -10.18
C ILE A 93 12.14 10.13 -8.70
N GLN A 94 13.26 9.75 -8.09
CA GLN A 94 13.49 9.86 -6.66
C GLN A 94 14.91 10.26 -6.33
N ARG A 95 15.05 11.12 -5.34
CA ARG A 95 16.26 11.30 -4.53
C ARG A 95 15.90 11.04 -3.08
N SER A 96 16.48 10.04 -2.45
CA SER A 96 16.27 9.78 -1.03
C SER A 96 17.32 10.53 -0.22
N PRO A 97 16.96 11.20 0.89
CA PRO A 97 17.94 11.79 1.79
C PRO A 97 18.77 10.69 2.48
N ALA A 98 19.97 11.05 2.90
CA ALA A 98 20.73 10.22 3.84
C ALA A 98 20.03 10.24 5.20
N SER A 99 19.44 9.11 5.59
CA SER A 99 18.58 9.04 6.78
C SER A 99 18.69 7.68 7.46
N ASN A 100 18.44 7.65 8.79
CA ASN A 100 18.24 6.45 9.60
C ASN A 100 16.81 6.32 10.14
N VAL A 101 15.92 7.16 9.65
CA VAL A 101 14.47 7.09 9.81
C VAL A 101 13.84 7.57 8.52
N GLN A 102 12.77 6.94 8.10
CA GLN A 102 12.06 7.33 6.89
C GLN A 102 10.57 7.40 7.19
N GLY A 103 9.94 8.45 6.73
CA GLY A 103 8.48 8.62 6.80
C GLY A 103 7.77 7.40 6.19
N ARG A 104 6.70 6.95 6.84
CA ARG A 104 5.89 5.78 6.46
C ARG A 104 6.51 4.41 6.77
N ILE A 105 7.82 4.32 7.01
CA ILE A 105 8.51 3.04 7.21
C ILE A 105 9.07 2.93 8.63
N GLY A 106 9.55 4.03 9.18
CA GLY A 106 10.05 4.12 10.55
C GLY A 106 11.56 4.02 10.67
N PRO A 107 12.08 3.58 11.83
CA PRO A 107 13.50 3.60 12.14
C PRO A 107 14.25 2.47 11.44
N PHE A 108 15.49 2.78 11.02
CA PHE A 108 16.45 1.83 10.47
C PHE A 108 17.68 1.67 11.39
N PRO A 109 18.33 0.50 11.36
CA PRO A 109 19.61 0.33 12.03
C PRO A 109 20.70 1.13 11.31
N GLY A 110 21.72 1.51 12.06
CA GLY A 110 22.88 2.23 11.54
C GLY A 110 23.16 3.55 12.28
N PRO A 111 24.27 4.20 11.97
CA PRO A 111 24.63 5.47 12.57
C PRO A 111 23.65 6.56 12.11
N MET A 112 23.36 7.49 13.00
CA MET A 112 22.59 8.69 12.69
C MET A 112 23.44 9.60 11.78
N PRO A 113 22.99 9.95 10.57
CA PRO A 113 23.63 10.98 9.77
C PRO A 113 23.69 12.29 10.53
N GLN A 114 24.82 13.01 10.44
CA GLN A 114 25.07 14.21 11.25
C GLN A 114 24.70 15.51 10.54
N GLU A 115 24.41 15.45 9.27
CA GLU A 115 24.04 16.59 8.44
C GLU A 115 22.59 16.48 7.98
N ALA A 116 21.94 17.62 7.87
CA ALA A 116 20.62 17.68 7.25
C ALA A 116 20.75 17.37 5.74
N ASP A 117 19.79 16.64 5.22
CA ASP A 117 19.70 16.32 3.80
C ASP A 117 18.25 16.41 3.34
N TRP A 118 18.02 16.42 2.04
CA TRP A 118 16.70 16.50 1.46
C TRP A 118 16.52 15.50 0.33
N GLY A 119 15.30 15.21 0.01
CA GLY A 119 14.94 14.33 -1.06
C GLY A 119 13.59 14.67 -1.66
N PHE A 120 13.20 13.90 -2.65
CA PHE A 120 11.88 13.98 -3.28
C PHE A 120 11.52 12.66 -3.93
N ASN A 121 10.24 12.46 -4.16
CA ASN A 121 9.72 11.40 -5.00
C ASN A 121 8.57 11.93 -5.85
N VAL A 122 8.58 11.61 -7.14
CA VAL A 122 7.43 11.76 -8.03
C VAL A 122 7.23 10.44 -8.74
N THR A 123 6.06 9.83 -8.54
CA THR A 123 5.68 8.56 -9.17
C THR A 123 4.35 8.70 -9.87
N THR A 124 4.31 8.32 -11.13
CA THR A 124 3.09 8.27 -11.94
C THR A 124 2.72 6.83 -12.24
N VAL A 125 1.44 6.54 -12.33
CA VAL A 125 0.90 5.23 -12.69
C VAL A 125 -0.17 5.39 -13.75
N TYR A 126 -0.10 4.56 -14.79
CA TYR A 126 -1.14 4.37 -15.80
C TYR A 126 -1.61 2.92 -15.77
N GLY A 127 -2.89 2.67 -15.96
CA GLY A 127 -3.49 1.34 -16.01
C GLY A 127 -4.75 1.26 -15.17
N LYS A 128 -5.28 0.05 -15.01
CA LYS A 128 -6.54 -0.17 -14.28
C LYS A 128 -6.41 0.18 -12.80
N ASP A 129 -5.28 -0.14 -12.17
CA ASP A 129 -5.03 0.13 -10.75
C ASP A 129 -4.89 1.63 -10.45
N ALA A 130 -4.50 2.45 -11.43
CA ALA A 130 -4.36 3.90 -11.26
C ALA A 130 -5.62 4.58 -10.73
N ARG A 131 -6.79 3.99 -10.93
CA ARG A 131 -8.08 4.51 -10.45
C ARG A 131 -8.17 4.55 -8.93
N TYR A 132 -7.48 3.64 -8.24
CA TYR A 132 -7.44 3.58 -6.77
C TYR A 132 -6.44 4.54 -6.15
N PHE A 133 -5.53 5.06 -6.97
CA PHE A 133 -4.51 6.00 -6.54
C PHE A 133 -4.78 7.43 -7.02
N LYS A 134 -6.03 7.75 -7.36
CA LYS A 134 -6.45 9.11 -7.69
C LYS A 134 -6.36 10.01 -6.47
N THR A 135 -6.06 11.29 -6.70
CA THR A 135 -6.12 12.34 -5.67
C THR A 135 -7.19 13.33 -6.08
N TYR A 136 -8.26 13.38 -5.32
CA TYR A 136 -9.38 14.27 -5.58
C TYR A 136 -8.98 15.73 -5.38
N GLY A 137 -9.43 16.58 -6.30
CA GLY A 137 -9.02 17.97 -6.37
C GLY A 137 -7.68 18.16 -7.08
N TRP A 138 -7.12 17.09 -7.70
CA TRP A 138 -5.88 17.23 -8.46
C TRP A 138 -5.81 16.40 -9.74
N ASP A 139 -5.95 15.08 -9.66
CA ASP A 139 -5.71 14.20 -10.81
C ASP A 139 -6.88 13.25 -11.12
N GLU A 140 -8.03 13.43 -10.50
CA GLU A 140 -9.21 12.58 -10.68
C GLU A 140 -9.68 12.49 -12.14
N ASP A 141 -9.53 13.58 -12.89
CA ASP A 141 -9.94 13.67 -14.30
C ASP A 141 -8.83 13.33 -15.29
N LEU A 142 -7.59 13.07 -14.82
CA LEU A 142 -6.47 12.80 -15.70
C LEU A 142 -6.52 11.38 -16.29
N GLY A 143 -6.46 11.31 -17.63
CA GLY A 143 -6.29 10.05 -18.34
C GLY A 143 -7.44 9.06 -18.20
N VAL A 144 -8.60 9.51 -17.75
CA VAL A 144 -9.81 8.70 -17.73
C VAL A 144 -10.35 8.62 -19.15
N ASN A 145 -10.73 7.42 -19.60
CA ASN A 145 -11.37 7.25 -20.89
C ASN A 145 -12.71 8.01 -20.92
N ARG A 146 -13.13 8.46 -22.12
CA ARG A 146 -14.29 9.34 -22.31
C ARG A 146 -15.59 8.82 -21.72
N ASP A 147 -15.72 7.51 -21.57
CA ASP A 147 -16.92 6.87 -21.06
C ASP A 147 -16.93 6.74 -19.53
N ASN A 148 -15.81 7.05 -18.87
CA ASN A 148 -15.61 7.00 -17.41
C ASN A 148 -16.13 5.69 -16.77
N LYS A 149 -15.90 4.59 -17.47
CA LYS A 149 -16.35 3.28 -17.03
C LYS A 149 -15.40 2.67 -16.00
N PRO A 150 -15.90 1.87 -15.08
CA PRO A 150 -15.09 1.16 -14.08
C PRO A 150 -13.97 0.30 -14.65
N GLU A 151 -14.13 -0.25 -15.83
CA GLU A 151 -13.17 -1.10 -16.52
C GLU A 151 -12.03 -0.38 -17.25
N ASP A 152 -12.06 0.96 -17.33
CA ASP A 152 -11.11 1.73 -18.11
C ASP A 152 -9.78 1.97 -17.37
N GLU A 153 -8.69 2.07 -18.11
CA GLU A 153 -7.42 2.53 -17.59
C GLU A 153 -7.50 4.01 -17.22
N ALA A 154 -6.70 4.40 -16.24
CA ALA A 154 -6.57 5.77 -15.78
C ALA A 154 -5.10 6.17 -15.67
N PHE A 155 -4.84 7.46 -15.49
CA PHE A 155 -3.53 7.99 -15.14
C PHE A 155 -3.63 8.72 -13.80
N THR A 156 -2.64 8.53 -12.93
CA THR A 156 -2.53 9.23 -11.66
C THR A 156 -1.09 9.61 -11.34
N ILE A 157 -0.93 10.68 -10.58
CA ILE A 157 0.31 11.00 -9.89
C ILE A 157 0.21 10.36 -8.50
N ALA A 158 0.70 9.13 -8.41
CA ALA A 158 0.55 8.32 -7.21
C ALA A 158 1.28 8.90 -6.00
N GLN A 159 2.44 9.53 -6.22
CA GLN A 159 3.20 10.26 -5.20
C GLN A 159 3.83 11.51 -5.78
N ALA A 160 3.87 12.60 -5.02
CA ALA A 160 4.63 13.81 -5.31
C ALA A 160 4.92 14.54 -3.99
N TYR A 161 6.10 14.30 -3.42
CA TYR A 161 6.48 14.87 -2.14
C TYR A 161 7.95 15.29 -2.09
N LEU A 162 8.24 16.23 -1.19
CA LEU A 162 9.56 16.56 -0.71
C LEU A 162 9.80 15.87 0.63
N GLU A 163 11.04 15.50 0.90
CA GLU A 163 11.46 14.83 2.12
C GLU A 163 12.71 15.53 2.69
N PHE A 164 12.73 15.78 3.99
CA PHE A 164 13.80 16.52 4.66
C PHE A 164 14.24 15.74 5.88
N TYR A 165 15.49 15.35 5.90
CA TYR A 165 16.13 14.75 7.06
C TYR A 165 16.80 15.81 7.96
N PHE A 166 16.63 15.66 9.27
CA PHE A 166 17.27 16.49 10.29
C PHE A 166 17.96 15.62 11.34
N PRO A 167 19.23 15.92 11.72
CA PRO A 167 19.96 15.18 12.75
C PRO A 167 19.53 15.62 14.17
N VAL A 168 18.23 15.52 14.47
CA VAL A 168 17.66 15.85 15.78
C VAL A 168 16.99 14.62 16.38
N LEU A 169 16.91 14.54 17.71
CA LEU A 169 16.51 13.32 18.44
C LEU A 169 17.46 12.15 18.09
N GLY A 170 16.97 11.02 17.64
CA GLY A 170 17.76 9.92 17.08
C GLY A 170 17.81 9.90 15.55
N GLY A 171 17.40 10.99 14.91
CA GLY A 171 17.13 11.19 13.50
C GLY A 171 15.66 11.52 13.28
N SER A 172 15.37 12.47 12.40
CA SER A 172 14.00 12.91 12.07
C SER A 172 13.85 13.15 10.58
N ASP A 173 12.65 12.92 10.09
CA ASP A 173 12.28 13.07 8.70
C ASP A 173 10.95 13.81 8.57
N LEU A 174 10.85 14.74 7.62
CA LEU A 174 9.63 15.49 7.32
C LEU A 174 9.28 15.31 5.84
N MET A 175 8.17 14.66 5.56
CA MET A 175 7.57 14.57 4.22
C MET A 175 6.51 15.64 4.04
N LEU A 176 6.51 16.31 2.87
CA LEU A 176 5.55 17.35 2.50
C LEU A 176 5.05 17.09 1.08
N GLY A 177 3.75 16.91 0.90
CA GLY A 177 3.14 16.69 -0.41
C GLY A 177 2.14 15.55 -0.42
N ILE A 178 2.09 14.82 -1.54
CA ILE A 178 1.23 13.65 -1.73
C ILE A 178 2.09 12.39 -1.58
N PHE A 179 1.75 11.56 -0.61
CA PHE A 179 2.45 10.33 -0.30
C PHE A 179 1.48 9.20 -0.01
N HIS A 180 1.91 7.96 -0.26
CA HIS A 180 1.11 6.80 0.12
C HIS A 180 0.87 6.77 1.61
N THR A 181 -0.26 6.20 1.99
CA THR A 181 -0.62 6.05 3.40
C THR A 181 0.51 5.41 4.20
N PRO A 182 0.79 5.87 5.42
CA PRO A 182 1.67 5.19 6.35
C PRO A 182 0.94 4.10 7.15
N LEU A 183 -0.31 3.81 6.82
CA LEU A 183 -1.15 2.82 7.46
C LEU A 183 -1.08 1.51 6.67
N GLU A 184 -1.30 0.38 7.35
CA GLU A 184 -1.35 -0.97 6.79
C GLU A 184 -0.05 -1.54 6.17
N ASN A 185 0.01 -2.86 6.14
CA ASN A 185 1.22 -3.59 5.77
C ASN A 185 1.43 -3.71 4.25
N GLU A 186 0.37 -3.74 3.45
CA GLU A 186 0.51 -4.01 2.02
C GLU A 186 1.20 -2.88 1.25
N ILE A 187 0.97 -1.62 1.64
CA ILE A 187 1.64 -0.46 1.02
C ILE A 187 2.97 -0.13 1.73
N GLY A 188 3.07 -0.39 3.05
CA GLY A 188 4.11 0.17 3.90
C GLY A 188 5.54 -0.17 3.51
N PHE A 189 5.78 -1.38 3.01
CA PHE A 189 7.14 -1.89 2.78
C PHE A 189 7.55 -1.96 1.31
N ALA A 190 6.62 -1.79 0.39
CA ALA A 190 6.96 -1.75 -1.02
C ALA A 190 7.48 -0.36 -1.39
N LEU A 191 8.77 -0.19 -1.41
CA LEU A 191 9.42 1.00 -1.95
C LEU A 191 9.95 0.71 -3.35
N PRO A 192 9.63 1.55 -4.30
CA PRO A 192 8.67 2.66 -4.30
C PRO A 192 7.22 2.15 -4.33
N SER A 193 6.40 2.66 -3.46
CA SER A 193 4.96 2.40 -3.46
C SER A 193 4.29 3.23 -4.56
N PRO A 194 3.29 2.76 -5.32
CA PRO A 194 2.52 1.53 -5.17
C PRO A 194 3.10 0.31 -5.94
N ALA A 195 4.36 0.00 -5.77
CA ALA A 195 4.95 -1.15 -6.43
C ALA A 195 4.13 -2.42 -6.13
N PRO A 196 4.05 -3.37 -7.09
CA PRO A 196 3.32 -4.60 -6.89
C PRO A 196 3.79 -5.38 -5.67
N THR A 197 2.85 -5.71 -4.78
CA THR A 197 3.08 -6.37 -3.49
C THR A 197 3.46 -7.85 -3.62
N ASP A 198 3.57 -8.59 -2.50
CA ASP A 198 3.85 -10.04 -2.51
C ASP A 198 2.70 -10.86 -3.09
N PHE A 199 1.47 -10.36 -3.01
CA PHE A 199 0.27 -10.95 -3.62
C PHE A 199 -0.21 -10.10 -4.81
N TYR A 200 -0.86 -10.74 -5.78
CA TYR A 200 -1.51 -10.02 -6.87
C TYR A 200 -2.84 -9.41 -6.39
N SER A 201 -3.61 -10.17 -5.61
CA SER A 201 -4.79 -9.67 -4.91
C SER A 201 -4.45 -8.97 -3.61
N HIS A 202 -5.39 -8.17 -3.11
CA HIS A 202 -5.26 -7.40 -1.87
C HIS A 202 -6.14 -7.96 -0.77
N THR A 203 -5.87 -7.57 0.49
CA THR A 203 -6.77 -7.85 1.61
C THR A 203 -8.01 -6.95 1.55
N TYR A 204 -9.09 -7.37 2.19
CA TYR A 204 -10.27 -6.52 2.36
C TYR A 204 -9.94 -5.28 3.22
N SER A 205 -9.07 -5.42 4.22
CA SER A 205 -8.60 -4.29 5.03
C SER A 205 -7.90 -3.24 4.18
N PHE A 206 -6.96 -3.66 3.30
CA PHE A 206 -6.28 -2.78 2.36
C PHE A 206 -7.25 -2.07 1.41
N MET A 207 -8.20 -2.81 0.85
CA MET A 207 -9.18 -2.24 -0.07
C MET A 207 -10.12 -1.24 0.60
N HIS A 208 -10.22 -1.30 1.93
CA HIS A 208 -11.06 -0.41 2.72
C HIS A 208 -10.32 0.85 3.19
N GLY A 209 -9.01 0.76 3.41
CA GLY A 209 -8.17 1.85 3.89
C GLY A 209 -7.88 2.95 2.86
N PRO A 210 -7.26 4.05 3.28
CA PRO A 210 -6.80 5.09 2.38
C PRO A 210 -5.59 4.63 1.57
N ALA A 211 -5.53 4.93 0.28
CA ALA A 211 -4.35 4.63 -0.52
C ALA A 211 -3.24 5.67 -0.32
N LYS A 212 -3.60 6.94 -0.12
CA LYS A 212 -2.65 8.06 0.02
C LYS A 212 -3.23 9.27 0.74
N HIS A 213 -2.34 10.20 1.06
CA HIS A 213 -2.66 11.45 1.72
C HIS A 213 -1.92 12.62 1.09
N ALA A 214 -2.53 13.80 1.15
CA ALA A 214 -1.86 15.07 0.88
C ALA A 214 -1.68 15.83 2.19
N GLY A 215 -0.44 16.27 2.51
CA GLY A 215 -0.19 16.96 3.75
C GLY A 215 1.27 16.90 4.21
N ALA A 216 1.46 16.85 5.52
CA ALA A 216 2.75 16.75 6.18
C ALA A 216 2.79 15.53 7.10
N LEU A 217 3.91 14.79 7.08
CA LEU A 217 4.20 13.68 7.98
C LEU A 217 5.59 13.89 8.57
N TYR A 218 5.66 14.01 9.88
CA TYR A 218 6.91 14.11 10.63
C TYR A 218 7.18 12.80 11.35
N SER A 219 8.30 12.19 11.05
CA SER A 219 8.75 10.91 11.62
C SER A 219 10.04 11.13 12.38
N PHE A 220 10.21 10.47 13.53
CA PHE A 220 11.46 10.55 14.30
C PHE A 220 11.76 9.24 15.03
N LYS A 221 13.02 8.99 15.22
CA LYS A 221 13.55 7.86 15.97
C LYS A 221 14.03 8.32 17.35
N LEU A 222 13.74 7.57 18.39
CA LEU A 222 14.40 7.79 19.67
C LEU A 222 15.87 7.36 19.61
N PRO A 223 16.77 8.04 20.33
CA PRO A 223 18.15 7.60 20.45
C PRO A 223 18.23 6.17 20.98
N SER A 224 19.02 5.35 20.32
CA SER A 224 19.31 3.95 20.70
C SER A 224 20.76 3.63 20.40
N ALA A 225 21.39 2.80 21.23
CA ALA A 225 22.73 2.34 21.00
C ALA A 225 22.78 1.30 19.86
N PRO A 226 23.93 1.11 19.19
CA PRO A 226 24.09 0.03 18.23
C PRO A 226 23.81 -1.34 18.85
N GLY A 227 22.95 -2.12 18.23
CA GLY A 227 22.53 -3.44 18.73
C GLY A 227 21.39 -3.42 19.72
N GLU A 228 20.75 -2.28 19.94
CA GLU A 228 19.50 -2.14 20.69
C GLU A 228 18.29 -2.07 19.74
N SER A 229 17.11 -2.36 20.30
CA SER A 229 15.85 -2.16 19.58
C SER A 229 15.61 -0.66 19.31
N MET A 230 14.86 -0.40 18.26
CA MET A 230 14.59 0.95 17.81
C MET A 230 13.11 1.28 17.97
N LEU A 231 12.82 2.50 18.44
CA LEU A 231 11.47 3.02 18.57
C LEU A 231 11.36 4.31 17.76
N GLY A 232 10.41 4.33 16.82
CA GLY A 232 10.05 5.48 16.01
C GLY A 232 8.62 5.92 16.24
N PHE A 233 8.36 7.18 15.94
CA PHE A 233 7.04 7.79 15.99
C PHE A 233 6.80 8.59 14.72
N GLU A 234 5.54 8.66 14.30
CA GLU A 234 5.10 9.50 13.21
C GLU A 234 3.88 10.32 13.65
N VAL A 235 3.87 11.59 13.28
CA VAL A 235 2.73 12.48 13.47
C VAL A 235 2.49 13.21 12.16
N GLY A 236 1.27 13.13 11.63
CA GLY A 236 0.90 13.75 10.37
C GLY A 236 -0.35 14.61 10.48
N VAL A 237 -0.42 15.61 9.62
CA VAL A 237 -1.63 16.40 9.36
C VAL A 237 -1.88 16.38 7.87
N VAL A 238 -3.03 15.81 7.49
CA VAL A 238 -3.36 15.50 6.09
C VAL A 238 -4.78 15.94 5.75
N GLN A 239 -5.08 16.07 4.46
CA GLN A 239 -6.34 16.55 3.93
C GLN A 239 -7.45 15.47 3.85
N GLY A 240 -7.31 14.38 4.62
CA GLY A 240 -8.24 13.24 4.59
C GLY A 240 -7.70 12.05 3.79
N TRP A 241 -8.62 11.24 3.26
CA TRP A 241 -8.31 10.06 2.47
C TRP A 241 -8.32 10.39 0.98
N ASN A 242 -7.17 10.28 0.32
CA ASN A 242 -7.01 10.45 -1.13
C ASN A 242 -7.44 11.83 -1.67
N ASN A 243 -7.49 12.87 -0.84
CA ASN A 243 -7.86 14.22 -1.20
C ASN A 243 -6.65 15.15 -1.20
N LEU A 244 -6.58 16.07 -2.16
CA LEU A 244 -5.64 17.20 -2.11
C LEU A 244 -6.16 18.30 -1.18
N GLN A 245 -7.46 18.44 -1.11
CA GLN A 245 -8.14 19.42 -0.26
C GLN A 245 -9.36 18.75 0.37
N SER A 246 -9.47 18.82 1.68
CA SER A 246 -10.67 18.38 2.39
C SER A 246 -11.85 19.30 2.05
N GLU A 247 -12.98 18.75 1.62
CA GLU A 247 -14.16 19.53 1.29
C GLU A 247 -14.75 20.28 2.49
N ASN A 248 -14.65 19.66 3.68
CA ASN A 248 -15.10 20.27 4.94
C ASN A 248 -14.03 21.12 5.64
N HIS A 249 -12.84 21.26 5.03
CA HIS A 249 -11.69 21.99 5.58
C HIS A 249 -11.14 21.46 6.92
N ASP A 250 -11.54 20.28 7.34
CA ASP A 250 -11.08 19.63 8.56
C ASP A 250 -9.93 18.67 8.25
N PRO A 251 -8.71 18.92 8.73
CA PRO A 251 -7.59 18.00 8.50
C PRO A 251 -7.74 16.74 9.34
N HIS A 252 -7.21 15.64 8.80
CA HIS A 252 -7.02 14.40 9.56
C HIS A 252 -5.66 14.39 10.24
N VAL A 253 -5.59 13.72 11.39
CA VAL A 253 -4.35 13.51 12.14
C VAL A 253 -3.94 12.06 12.03
N ILE A 254 -2.66 11.84 11.72
CA ILE A 254 -1.99 10.54 11.72
C ILE A 254 -1.10 10.47 12.96
N ALA A 255 -1.10 9.34 13.67
CA ALA A 255 -0.23 9.10 14.83
C ALA A 255 0.17 7.63 14.89
N ASN A 256 1.45 7.34 14.61
CA ASN A 256 1.96 5.98 14.49
C ASN A 256 3.12 5.75 15.46
N VAL A 257 3.23 4.51 15.93
CA VAL A 257 4.36 3.99 16.73
C VAL A 257 4.95 2.81 16.00
N ARG A 258 6.27 2.82 15.77
CA ARG A 258 6.99 1.78 15.03
C ARG A 258 8.15 1.26 15.86
N TRP A 259 8.13 -0.03 16.17
CA TRP A 259 9.20 -0.70 16.90
C TRP A 259 9.89 -1.73 16.01
N ARG A 260 11.21 -1.79 16.12
CA ARG A 260 12.08 -2.74 15.41
C ARG A 260 12.99 -3.42 16.40
N SER A 261 13.11 -4.76 16.35
CA SER A 261 14.09 -5.48 17.15
C SER A 261 15.53 -5.09 16.78
N ALA A 262 16.47 -5.36 17.67
CA ALA A 262 17.89 -5.05 17.49
C ALA A 262 18.49 -5.67 16.23
N ASP A 263 18.08 -6.89 15.89
CA ASP A 263 18.47 -7.63 14.69
C ASP A 263 17.64 -7.28 13.46
N PHE A 264 16.67 -6.36 13.59
CA PHE A 264 15.74 -5.97 12.55
C PHE A 264 14.82 -7.11 12.06
N GLY A 265 14.81 -8.22 12.75
CA GLY A 265 14.02 -9.42 12.40
C GLY A 265 12.55 -9.35 12.82
N THR A 266 12.22 -8.47 13.78
CA THR A 266 10.82 -8.26 14.23
C THR A 266 10.44 -6.80 14.11
N TRP A 267 9.27 -6.58 13.53
CA TRP A 267 8.67 -5.26 13.33
C TRP A 267 7.28 -5.24 13.98
N VAL A 268 7.00 -4.16 14.70
CA VAL A 268 5.67 -3.91 15.27
C VAL A 268 5.30 -2.48 14.91
N ASP A 269 4.22 -2.32 14.16
CA ASP A 269 3.70 -1.04 13.73
C ASP A 269 2.27 -0.87 14.23
N TRP A 270 2.04 0.18 15.00
CA TRP A 270 0.71 0.59 15.42
C TRP A 270 0.40 1.94 14.78
N GLU A 271 -0.58 1.95 13.93
CA GLU A 271 -0.87 3.03 12.99
C GLU A 271 -2.29 3.52 13.19
N ASN A 272 -2.48 4.84 13.14
CA ASN A 272 -3.76 5.45 13.45
C ASN A 272 -4.01 6.68 12.59
N ILE A 273 -5.26 6.86 12.16
CA ILE A 273 -5.75 8.08 11.54
C ILE A 273 -7.10 8.47 12.13
N TYR A 274 -7.28 9.76 12.37
CA TYR A 274 -8.53 10.32 12.88
C TYR A 274 -8.83 11.65 12.21
N GLY A 275 -10.09 11.85 11.84
CA GLY A 275 -10.56 13.11 11.26
C GLY A 275 -12.04 13.07 10.90
N ASN A 276 -12.50 14.11 10.22
CA ASN A 276 -13.84 14.17 9.70
C ASN A 276 -13.89 13.60 8.29
N GLY A 277 -14.52 12.42 8.12
CA GLY A 277 -14.67 11.73 6.85
C GLY A 277 -15.84 12.21 6.01
N GLY A 278 -16.60 13.20 6.47
CA GLY A 278 -17.65 13.85 5.68
C GLY A 278 -17.04 14.62 4.52
N GLY A 279 -17.56 14.47 3.32
CA GLY A 279 -16.99 15.06 2.11
C GLY A 279 -15.72 14.38 1.58
N ASP A 280 -15.10 13.46 2.33
CA ASP A 280 -14.09 12.59 1.74
C ASP A 280 -14.77 11.77 0.66
N SER A 281 -14.33 11.95 -0.56
CA SER A 281 -14.95 11.26 -1.66
C SER A 281 -14.76 9.76 -1.53
N PHE A 282 -15.83 9.06 -1.22
CA PHE A 282 -15.93 7.63 -1.45
C PHE A 282 -15.81 7.26 -2.94
N ALA A 283 -15.65 8.23 -3.79
CA ALA A 283 -15.28 8.06 -5.18
C ALA A 283 -13.99 7.26 -5.37
N ASN A 284 -13.32 6.90 -4.29
CA ASN A 284 -12.25 5.90 -4.27
C ASN A 284 -12.72 4.46 -4.41
N CYS A 285 -13.99 4.19 -4.24
CA CYS A 285 -14.44 2.99 -4.90
C CYS A 285 -14.33 3.26 -6.41
N ALA A 286 -13.65 2.39 -7.13
CA ALA A 286 -13.57 2.41 -8.59
C ALA A 286 -14.95 2.35 -9.29
N CYS A 287 -16.01 2.52 -8.55
CA CYS A 287 -17.39 2.54 -9.04
C CYS A 287 -17.76 3.84 -9.77
N GLY A 288 -16.87 4.86 -9.78
CA GLY A 288 -17.10 6.08 -10.56
C GLY A 288 -18.37 6.86 -10.23
N SER A 289 -19.03 6.51 -9.13
CA SER A 289 -20.23 7.21 -8.70
C SER A 289 -19.88 8.17 -7.58
N PRO A 290 -20.20 9.46 -7.72
CA PRO A 290 -20.19 10.35 -6.58
C PRO A 290 -21.16 9.77 -5.53
N MET A 291 -20.79 9.86 -4.26
CA MET A 291 -21.73 9.57 -3.16
C MET A 291 -23.03 10.32 -3.42
N PRO A 292 -24.18 9.75 -3.08
CA PRO A 292 -25.42 10.48 -3.16
C PRO A 292 -25.27 11.81 -2.41
N ALA A 293 -25.62 12.90 -3.07
CA ALA A 293 -25.65 14.23 -2.45
C ALA A 293 -26.41 14.15 -1.11
N GLY A 294 -25.77 14.58 -0.02
CA GLY A 294 -26.34 14.52 1.33
C GLY A 294 -25.47 13.82 2.35
N THR A 295 -24.30 13.29 1.96
CA THR A 295 -23.26 12.82 2.88
C THR A 295 -22.27 13.91 3.30
N GLU A 296 -22.51 15.14 2.89
CA GLU A 296 -21.81 16.34 3.37
C GLU A 296 -22.17 16.65 4.83
N ASP A 297 -21.96 15.68 5.71
CA ASP A 297 -22.20 15.89 7.14
C ASP A 297 -20.89 16.26 7.81
N ASP A 298 -20.76 17.53 8.21
CA ASP A 298 -19.65 18.05 9.02
C ASP A 298 -19.38 17.24 10.31
N THR A 299 -20.18 16.22 10.57
CA THR A 299 -20.12 15.39 11.79
C THR A 299 -19.69 13.95 11.55
N ALA A 300 -19.24 13.58 10.36
CA ALA A 300 -18.84 12.23 10.00
C ALA A 300 -17.44 11.85 10.54
N GLN A 301 -17.26 11.91 11.86
CA GLN A 301 -16.00 11.54 12.48
C GLN A 301 -15.59 10.11 12.11
N ARG A 302 -14.37 9.96 11.58
CA ARG A 302 -13.77 8.69 11.19
C ARG A 302 -12.50 8.43 12.00
N TYR A 303 -12.38 7.22 12.48
CA TYR A 303 -11.17 6.68 13.09
C TYR A 303 -10.83 5.35 12.45
N GLU A 304 -9.57 5.14 12.14
CA GLU A 304 -9.05 3.84 11.71
C GLU A 304 -7.70 3.57 12.33
N THR A 305 -7.46 2.32 12.69
CA THR A 305 -6.21 1.85 13.29
C THR A 305 -5.82 0.48 12.76
N TYR A 306 -4.52 0.29 12.60
CA TYR A 306 -3.88 -0.96 12.22
C TYR A 306 -2.81 -1.34 13.24
N LEU A 307 -2.67 -2.62 13.49
CA LEU A 307 -1.55 -3.18 14.24
C LEU A 307 -0.96 -4.31 13.42
N THR A 308 0.27 -4.10 12.97
CA THR A 308 1.04 -5.08 12.21
C THR A 308 2.20 -5.62 13.04
N ILE A 309 2.36 -6.92 13.05
CA ILE A 309 3.52 -7.62 13.63
C ILE A 309 4.12 -8.50 12.54
N SER A 310 5.35 -8.24 12.15
CA SER A 310 6.11 -9.07 11.21
C SER A 310 7.34 -9.65 11.89
N HIS A 311 7.60 -10.93 11.69
CA HIS A 311 8.73 -11.64 12.32
C HIS A 311 9.40 -12.60 11.34
N GLN A 312 10.72 -12.48 11.23
CA GLN A 312 11.57 -13.41 10.51
C GLN A 312 11.87 -14.63 11.39
N LEU A 313 11.22 -15.75 11.11
CA LEU A 313 11.41 -17.00 11.87
C LEU A 313 12.82 -17.59 11.66
N ASP A 314 13.27 -17.55 10.41
CA ASP A 314 14.59 -18.00 9.94
C ASP A 314 14.86 -17.36 8.56
N PRO A 315 16.05 -17.56 7.94
CA PRO A 315 16.38 -16.93 6.65
C PRO A 315 15.41 -17.25 5.49
N ALA A 316 14.62 -18.32 5.61
CA ALA A 316 13.66 -18.71 4.58
C ALA A 316 12.20 -18.36 4.92
N ASN A 317 11.87 -18.19 6.20
CA ASN A 317 10.50 -18.09 6.66
C ASN A 317 10.21 -16.77 7.37
N ARG A 318 9.21 -16.04 6.91
CA ARG A 318 8.67 -14.83 7.54
C ARG A 318 7.17 -14.98 7.74
N ILE A 319 6.69 -14.51 8.87
CA ILE A 319 5.26 -14.37 9.17
C ILE A 319 4.92 -12.90 9.39
N ALA A 320 3.70 -12.54 9.07
CA ALA A 320 3.13 -11.25 9.47
C ALA A 320 1.66 -11.44 9.86
N VAL A 321 1.26 -10.72 10.90
CA VAL A 321 -0.14 -10.60 11.35
C VAL A 321 -0.49 -9.14 11.33
N GLU A 322 -1.61 -8.82 10.72
CA GLU A 322 -2.18 -7.49 10.76
C GLU A 322 -3.60 -7.56 11.30
N THR A 323 -3.99 -6.59 12.10
CA THR A 323 -5.37 -6.37 12.53
C THR A 323 -5.76 -4.93 12.23
N SER A 324 -7.00 -4.73 11.81
CA SER A 324 -7.58 -3.42 11.54
C SER A 324 -8.86 -3.21 12.32
N TYR A 325 -9.14 -1.97 12.68
CA TYR A 325 -10.40 -1.52 13.23
C TYR A 325 -10.69 -0.12 12.73
N GLY A 326 -11.92 0.12 12.29
CA GLY A 326 -12.37 1.42 11.89
C GLY A 326 -13.83 1.67 12.28
N LYS A 327 -14.14 2.94 12.42
CA LYS A 327 -15.49 3.43 12.67
C LYS A 327 -15.70 4.78 12.00
N GLN A 328 -16.84 4.96 11.37
CA GLN A 328 -17.26 6.25 10.84
C GLN A 328 -18.69 6.55 11.28
N LYS A 329 -18.89 7.73 11.88
CA LYS A 329 -20.20 8.28 12.16
C LYS A 329 -20.85 8.68 10.83
N ASN A 330 -22.12 8.37 10.66
CA ASN A 330 -22.87 8.58 9.40
C ASN A 330 -22.20 7.96 8.14
N GLY A 331 -21.37 6.92 8.33
CA GLY A 331 -20.62 6.29 7.24
C GLY A 331 -21.39 5.20 6.49
N ALA A 332 -22.57 4.81 6.93
CA ALA A 332 -23.39 3.84 6.20
C ALA A 332 -23.99 4.48 4.95
N LEU A 333 -23.98 3.75 3.83
CA LEU A 333 -24.59 4.23 2.60
C LEU A 333 -26.05 4.59 2.78
N ALA A 334 -26.47 5.73 2.23
CA ALA A 334 -27.85 6.19 2.28
C ALA A 334 -28.80 5.15 1.70
N GLY A 335 -29.91 4.88 2.44
CA GLY A 335 -30.93 3.90 2.04
C GLY A 335 -30.79 2.53 2.70
N PHE A 336 -29.74 2.29 3.49
CA PHE A 336 -29.58 1.07 4.27
C PHE A 336 -30.14 1.20 5.68
N ALA A 337 -31.27 0.60 5.85
CA ALA A 337 -31.99 0.17 7.05
C ALA A 337 -31.49 0.74 8.40
N ASN A 338 -32.00 1.87 8.82
CA ASN A 338 -32.00 2.35 10.21
C ASN A 338 -30.63 2.54 10.88
N LYS A 339 -29.52 2.38 10.17
CA LYS A 339 -28.17 2.56 10.70
C LYS A 339 -27.45 3.62 9.89
N THR A 340 -26.93 4.62 10.58
CA THR A 340 -26.17 5.71 9.96
C THR A 340 -24.66 5.54 10.18
N ASP A 341 -24.25 4.94 11.32
CA ASP A 341 -22.87 4.67 11.64
C ASP A 341 -22.39 3.36 11.01
N ALA A 342 -21.13 3.31 10.63
CA ALA A 342 -20.45 2.11 10.15
C ALA A 342 -19.28 1.74 11.05
N THR A 343 -19.09 0.43 11.27
CA THR A 343 -17.94 -0.13 11.98
C THR A 343 -17.40 -1.31 11.18
N TRP A 344 -16.08 -1.37 11.07
CA TRP A 344 -15.40 -2.47 10.39
C TRP A 344 -14.16 -2.90 11.18
N TYR A 345 -13.74 -4.13 10.99
CA TYR A 345 -12.51 -4.67 11.54
C TYR A 345 -12.09 -5.91 10.79
N GLY A 346 -10.80 -6.19 10.83
CA GLY A 346 -10.22 -7.31 10.12
C GLY A 346 -8.99 -7.87 10.81
N ALA A 347 -8.62 -9.04 10.38
CA ALA A 347 -7.35 -9.68 10.71
C ALA A 347 -6.86 -10.48 9.52
N ASN A 348 -5.57 -10.39 9.23
CA ASN A 348 -4.92 -11.23 8.25
C ASN A 348 -3.63 -11.83 8.80
N PHE A 349 -3.32 -13.02 8.32
CA PHE A 349 -2.08 -13.75 8.58
C PHE A 349 -1.39 -14.03 7.27
N ASN A 350 -0.13 -13.62 7.16
CA ASN A 350 0.71 -13.82 5.99
C ASN A 350 1.88 -14.74 6.35
N PHE A 351 2.17 -15.69 5.47
CA PHE A 351 3.32 -16.57 5.53
C PHE A 351 4.10 -16.47 4.22
N HIS A 352 5.39 -16.19 4.32
CA HIS A 352 6.31 -16.11 3.19
C HIS A 352 7.41 -17.14 3.38
N HIS A 353 7.58 -17.99 2.37
CA HIS A 353 8.60 -19.05 2.36
C HIS A 353 9.48 -18.94 1.12
N LYS A 354 10.76 -18.68 1.33
CA LYS A 354 11.77 -18.63 0.27
C LYS A 354 12.18 -20.07 -0.10
N LEU A 355 11.71 -20.58 -1.23
CA LEU A 355 12.05 -21.91 -1.75
C LEU A 355 13.45 -21.94 -2.35
N SER A 356 13.86 -20.83 -3.01
CA SER A 356 15.20 -20.64 -3.58
C SER A 356 15.54 -19.15 -3.66
N GLU A 357 16.69 -18.81 -4.21
CA GLU A 357 17.09 -17.40 -4.41
C GLU A 357 16.10 -16.61 -5.28
N ASN A 358 15.40 -17.27 -6.19
CA ASN A 358 14.51 -16.64 -7.16
C ASN A 358 13.06 -17.16 -7.13
N LEU A 359 12.70 -17.97 -6.12
CA LEU A 359 11.35 -18.53 -6.00
C LEU A 359 10.89 -18.47 -4.54
N SER A 360 9.74 -17.87 -4.31
CA SER A 360 9.06 -17.86 -3.02
C SER A 360 7.64 -18.39 -3.14
N TRP A 361 7.19 -19.03 -2.08
CA TRP A 361 5.79 -19.41 -1.86
C TRP A 361 5.21 -18.49 -0.79
N ASN A 362 4.08 -17.87 -1.10
CA ASN A 362 3.38 -16.98 -0.18
C ASN A 362 1.96 -17.47 0.04
N SER A 363 1.46 -17.35 1.27
CA SER A 363 0.09 -17.67 1.63
C SER A 363 -0.48 -16.64 2.59
N ARG A 364 -1.76 -16.32 2.43
CA ARG A 364 -2.48 -15.36 3.25
C ARG A 364 -3.84 -15.93 3.61
N ALA A 365 -4.23 -15.80 4.87
CA ALA A 365 -5.58 -16.03 5.36
C ALA A 365 -6.11 -14.74 5.97
N GLU A 366 -7.35 -14.38 5.69
CA GLU A 366 -7.94 -13.14 6.16
C GLU A 366 -9.39 -13.29 6.59
N TRP A 367 -9.80 -12.46 7.50
CA TRP A 367 -11.15 -12.20 7.91
C TRP A 367 -11.37 -10.70 8.00
N PHE A 368 -12.48 -10.23 7.44
CA PHE A 368 -12.91 -8.86 7.50
C PHE A 368 -14.40 -8.82 7.83
N TYR A 369 -14.80 -7.88 8.67
CA TYR A 369 -16.19 -7.66 9.02
C TYR A 369 -16.57 -6.21 8.88
N THR A 370 -17.76 -5.96 8.34
CA THR A 370 -18.38 -4.64 8.34
C THR A 370 -19.87 -4.77 8.74
N ASP A 371 -20.34 -3.87 9.60
CA ASP A 371 -21.71 -3.88 10.10
C ASP A 371 -22.69 -3.05 9.26
N ALA A 372 -22.18 -2.45 8.20
CA ALA A 372 -22.93 -1.69 7.21
C ALA A 372 -22.24 -1.80 5.84
N PRO A 373 -22.98 -1.69 4.73
CA PRO A 373 -22.36 -1.64 3.42
C PRO A 373 -21.58 -0.33 3.28
N VAL A 374 -20.29 -0.44 3.44
CA VAL A 374 -19.31 0.63 3.27
C VAL A 374 -18.18 0.17 2.38
N HIS A 375 -17.59 1.07 1.64
CA HIS A 375 -16.37 0.96 0.84
C HIS A 375 -16.10 -0.39 0.16
N VAL A 376 -15.72 -1.41 0.91
CA VAL A 376 -15.24 -2.70 0.39
C VAL A 376 -16.28 -3.41 -0.46
N VAL A 377 -17.52 -3.24 -0.09
CA VAL A 377 -18.64 -3.98 -0.67
C VAL A 377 -19.40 -3.17 -1.70
N MET A 378 -19.00 -1.94 -1.89
CA MET A 378 -19.61 -1.02 -2.84
C MET A 378 -19.29 -1.30 -4.30
N ALA A 379 -18.41 -2.20 -4.59
CA ALA A 379 -18.04 -2.48 -5.96
C ALA A 379 -19.19 -2.94 -6.84
N ASN A 380 -20.37 -3.17 -6.25
CA ASN A 380 -21.56 -3.47 -7.02
C ASN A 380 -22.61 -2.38 -6.91
N ILE A 381 -22.51 -1.47 -7.83
CA ILE A 381 -23.69 -0.75 -8.29
C ILE A 381 -24.32 -1.66 -9.34
N ASP A 382 -25.53 -2.15 -9.08
CA ASP A 382 -26.31 -2.80 -10.14
C ASP A 382 -26.38 -1.83 -11.33
N SER A 383 -25.68 -2.17 -12.41
CA SER A 383 -25.61 -1.34 -13.61
C SER A 383 -26.97 -1.00 -14.22
N ARG A 384 -28.00 -1.75 -13.84
CA ARG A 384 -29.39 -1.54 -14.30
C ARG A 384 -30.16 -0.55 -13.44
N THR A 385 -29.88 -0.47 -12.15
CA THR A 385 -30.66 0.33 -11.19
C THR A 385 -29.89 1.51 -10.63
N GLY A 386 -28.56 1.53 -10.77
CA GLY A 386 -27.69 2.53 -10.14
C GLY A 386 -27.69 2.47 -8.59
N ILE A 387 -28.26 1.41 -8.02
CA ILE A 387 -28.40 1.25 -6.57
C ILE A 387 -27.24 0.36 -6.08
N PRO A 388 -26.51 0.78 -5.04
CA PRO A 388 -25.48 -0.06 -4.42
C PRO A 388 -26.08 -1.39 -3.95
N ASP A 389 -25.40 -2.49 -4.27
CA ASP A 389 -25.80 -3.81 -3.84
C ASP A 389 -25.35 -4.05 -2.39
N PRO A 390 -26.29 -4.24 -1.44
CA PRO A 390 -25.97 -4.25 -0.02
C PRO A 390 -25.47 -5.60 0.44
N SER A 391 -24.18 -5.84 0.43
CA SER A 391 -23.60 -6.94 1.19
C SER A 391 -22.76 -6.40 2.34
N TRP A 392 -23.00 -6.90 3.53
CA TRP A 392 -22.22 -6.64 4.74
C TRP A 392 -22.14 -7.90 5.60
N GLY A 393 -21.34 -7.91 6.63
CA GLY A 393 -21.10 -9.08 7.47
C GLY A 393 -19.63 -9.49 7.40
N SER A 394 -19.38 -10.77 7.46
CA SER A 394 -18.04 -11.34 7.46
C SER A 394 -17.60 -11.77 6.06
N PHE A 395 -16.37 -11.41 5.71
CA PHE A 395 -15.65 -11.84 4.52
C PHE A 395 -14.43 -12.63 4.96
N TYR A 396 -14.25 -13.80 4.42
CA TYR A 396 -13.09 -14.65 4.66
C TYR A 396 -12.39 -14.90 3.33
N ALA A 397 -11.06 -14.92 3.34
CA ALA A 397 -10.33 -15.34 2.16
C ALA A 397 -9.06 -16.14 2.50
N VAL A 398 -8.72 -17.05 1.61
CA VAL A 398 -7.43 -17.73 1.60
C VAL A 398 -6.79 -17.52 0.25
N THR A 399 -5.55 -17.02 0.25
CA THR A 399 -4.78 -16.74 -0.96
C THR A 399 -3.45 -17.47 -0.91
N THR A 400 -3.01 -18.02 -2.02
CA THR A 400 -1.67 -18.61 -2.16
C THR A 400 -1.09 -18.33 -3.52
N ASN A 401 0.21 -18.08 -3.59
CA ASN A 401 0.91 -17.86 -4.85
C ASN A 401 2.35 -18.40 -4.84
N LEU A 402 2.91 -18.47 -6.03
CA LEU A 402 4.35 -18.61 -6.25
C LEU A 402 4.86 -17.30 -6.88
N SER A 403 5.86 -16.68 -6.28
CA SER A 403 6.54 -15.51 -6.83
C SER A 403 7.89 -15.96 -7.39
N TRP A 404 8.01 -15.99 -8.72
CA TRP A 404 9.20 -16.46 -9.43
C TRP A 404 9.87 -15.33 -10.21
N LEU A 405 11.17 -15.16 -9.98
CA LEU A 405 12.04 -14.21 -10.69
C LEU A 405 12.98 -15.00 -11.63
N PRO A 406 12.53 -15.39 -12.84
CA PRO A 406 13.40 -16.12 -13.77
C PRO A 406 14.63 -15.33 -14.18
N ILE A 407 14.53 -14.02 -14.19
CA ILE A 407 15.62 -13.05 -14.33
C ILE A 407 15.40 -11.90 -13.34
N PRO A 408 16.43 -11.14 -12.94
CA PRO A 408 16.34 -10.17 -11.84
C PRO A 408 15.24 -9.12 -11.97
N ASN A 409 14.86 -8.74 -13.17
CA ASN A 409 13.87 -7.69 -13.44
C ASN A 409 12.51 -8.19 -13.97
N LEU A 410 12.26 -9.50 -13.95
CA LEU A 410 10.97 -10.08 -14.32
C LEU A 410 10.43 -10.94 -13.19
N ARG A 411 9.26 -10.62 -12.69
CA ARG A 411 8.49 -11.46 -11.75
C ARG A 411 7.30 -12.07 -12.47
N LEU A 412 7.10 -13.37 -12.28
CA LEU A 412 5.95 -14.13 -12.73
C LEU A 412 5.25 -14.70 -11.50
N ARG A 413 3.91 -14.58 -11.43
CA ARG A 413 3.18 -14.95 -10.23
C ARG A 413 1.81 -15.55 -10.54
N PRO A 414 1.67 -16.90 -10.58
CA PRO A 414 0.39 -17.58 -10.49
C PRO A 414 -0.17 -17.44 -9.06
N GLU A 415 -1.45 -17.11 -8.92
CA GLU A 415 -2.14 -16.95 -7.65
C GLU A 415 -3.52 -17.61 -7.68
N ALA A 416 -3.90 -18.23 -6.58
CA ALA A 416 -5.25 -18.74 -6.33
C ALA A 416 -5.80 -18.09 -5.06
N ARG A 417 -7.03 -17.58 -5.15
CA ARG A 417 -7.76 -16.97 -4.05
C ARG A 417 -9.16 -17.56 -3.94
N TYR A 418 -9.56 -17.90 -2.72
CA TYR A 418 -10.92 -18.34 -2.41
C TYR A 418 -11.53 -17.43 -1.37
N ASP A 419 -12.65 -16.80 -1.73
CA ASP A 419 -13.39 -15.88 -0.88
C ASP A 419 -14.71 -16.50 -0.45
N ILE A 420 -15.14 -16.20 0.79
CA ILE A 420 -16.44 -16.58 1.35
C ILE A 420 -17.05 -15.35 2.00
N HIS A 421 -18.32 -15.09 1.72
CA HIS A 421 -19.15 -14.10 2.41
C HIS A 421 -20.13 -14.79 3.33
N SER A 422 -20.37 -14.21 4.51
CA SER A 422 -21.40 -14.65 5.46
C SER A 422 -21.99 -13.42 6.16
N GLY A 423 -23.20 -13.09 5.82
CA GLY A 423 -23.85 -11.91 6.39
C GLY A 423 -25.29 -11.76 5.93
N PRO A 424 -26.02 -10.76 6.47
CA PRO A 424 -27.34 -10.39 5.98
C PRO A 424 -27.22 -9.66 4.62
N GLY A 425 -28.33 -9.62 3.88
CA GLY A 425 -28.38 -8.97 2.57
C GLY A 425 -28.17 -9.97 1.42
N ARG A 426 -27.78 -9.44 0.25
CA ARG A 426 -27.43 -10.28 -0.88
C ARG A 426 -26.05 -10.89 -0.67
N ASP A 427 -25.83 -12.04 -1.29
CA ASP A 427 -24.50 -12.63 -1.37
C ASP A 427 -23.53 -11.68 -2.08
N ALA A 428 -22.25 -11.71 -1.68
CA ALA A 428 -21.30 -10.71 -2.16
C ALA A 428 -20.75 -10.99 -3.56
N PHE A 429 -20.94 -12.20 -4.09
CA PHE A 429 -20.32 -12.66 -5.33
C PHE A 429 -21.38 -13.11 -6.35
N GLY A 430 -20.96 -13.24 -7.63
CA GLY A 430 -21.83 -13.76 -8.69
C GLY A 430 -23.13 -12.96 -8.86
N ASP A 431 -23.05 -11.64 -8.99
CA ASP A 431 -24.20 -10.71 -9.05
C ASP A 431 -25.12 -10.78 -7.83
N GLY A 432 -24.55 -11.04 -6.64
CA GLY A 432 -25.32 -11.17 -5.43
C GLY A 432 -26.09 -12.50 -5.29
N SER A 433 -25.69 -13.52 -6.02
CA SER A 433 -26.28 -14.86 -6.00
C SER A 433 -25.39 -15.95 -5.43
N ARG A 434 -24.16 -15.61 -5.04
CA ARG A 434 -23.14 -16.53 -4.54
C ARG A 434 -22.50 -15.99 -3.28
N ASP A 435 -22.35 -16.86 -2.30
CA ASP A 435 -21.65 -16.60 -1.04
C ASP A 435 -20.15 -16.89 -1.11
N ALA A 436 -19.67 -17.47 -2.21
CA ALA A 436 -18.27 -17.81 -2.39
C ALA A 436 -17.81 -17.62 -3.84
N GLN A 437 -16.49 -17.40 -4.01
CA GLN A 437 -15.84 -17.37 -5.31
C GLN A 437 -14.45 -18.00 -5.25
N LEU A 438 -14.02 -18.58 -6.37
CA LEU A 438 -12.63 -18.96 -6.63
C LEU A 438 -12.09 -18.08 -7.75
N VAL A 439 -11.00 -17.37 -7.46
CA VAL A 439 -10.28 -16.56 -8.45
C VAL A 439 -8.92 -17.19 -8.70
N LEU A 440 -8.64 -17.48 -9.95
CA LEU A 440 -7.33 -17.89 -10.43
C LEU A 440 -6.73 -16.75 -11.23
N SER A 441 -5.50 -16.39 -10.94
CA SER A 441 -4.85 -15.30 -11.64
C SER A 441 -3.39 -15.60 -11.92
N PHE A 442 -2.85 -14.85 -12.88
CA PHE A 442 -1.44 -14.87 -13.22
C PHE A 442 -1.01 -13.46 -13.59
N ASP A 443 0.03 -12.94 -12.97
CA ASP A 443 0.61 -11.68 -13.39
C ASP A 443 2.09 -11.79 -13.74
N ALA A 444 2.50 -10.89 -14.61
CA ALA A 444 3.88 -10.64 -14.98
C ALA A 444 4.21 -9.17 -14.67
N THR A 445 5.30 -8.95 -13.93
CA THR A 445 5.80 -7.62 -13.63
C THR A 445 7.24 -7.50 -14.14
N VAL A 446 7.46 -6.54 -15.03
CA VAL A 446 8.80 -6.13 -15.47
C VAL A 446 9.18 -4.87 -14.73
N PHE A 447 10.32 -4.90 -14.09
CA PHE A 447 10.90 -3.75 -13.40
C PHE A 447 12.00 -3.11 -14.27
N PHE A 448 12.21 -1.80 -14.26
CA PHE A 448 13.21 -1.09 -15.08
C PHE A 448 13.70 0.24 -14.47
#